data_b1dc170096bd1c0eb59dfa29e66687f0
#
_entry.id   b1dc170096bd1c0eb59dfa29e66687f0
#
_cell.length_a   1.000
_cell.length_b   1.000
_cell.length_c   1.000
_cell.angle_alpha   90.00
_cell.angle_beta   90.00
_cell.angle_gamma   90.00
#
_symmetry.space_group_name_H-M   'P 1'
#
loop_
_entity.id
_entity.type
_entity.pdbx_description
1 polymer ?
#
loop_
_entity_poly.entity_id
_entity_poly.type
_entity_poly.pdbx_seq_one_letter_code
_entity_poly.pdbx_strand_id
1 'polypeptide(L)'
;MFLIKRRDINIMLTNKKVAIIGVGKIGETLLNGIIKNNLVKKENLAGSTAQEAHAQEINKKYGIKTYINNREMILGKDIIILAIKPQMIKKVLSDIKEIISGKQLVISIAAATSTQFIEECLEKNIPVIRAMPNTPALINEGMTVLCPGKYIEENHIRMAIDVFGAIGLVEVIHREELMDVVTALSGSGPAYAYIIIESLTEGGVRMGLPRELAKKLTAQTLSGASKMVLKTGMHPALLKDAVTTPAGVTVDGLMELEDGGIRVALIKAISRATEKSKEISR
;
A
#
# COMPACT_ATOMS: atom_id res chain seq x y z
N MET A 1 -16.20 -8.59 9.41
CA MET A 1 -15.07 -7.66 9.66
C MET A 1 -14.09 -8.37 10.57
N PHE A 2 -13.06 -8.99 9.99
CA PHE A 2 -12.08 -9.77 10.75
C PHE A 2 -10.89 -8.86 11.06
N LEU A 3 -10.86 -8.29 12.26
CA LEU A 3 -9.63 -7.73 12.83
C LEU A 3 -8.73 -8.92 13.25
N ILE A 4 -7.84 -9.33 12.37
CA ILE A 4 -6.81 -10.34 12.70
C ILE A 4 -5.80 -9.66 13.62
N LYS A 5 -5.80 -10.05 14.89
CA LYS A 5 -4.82 -9.55 15.86
C LYS A 5 -3.41 -10.01 15.47
N ARG A 6 -2.44 -9.11 15.55
CA ARG A 6 -1.01 -9.28 15.22
C ARG A 6 -0.31 -10.54 15.76
N ARG A 7 -0.95 -11.38 16.59
CA ARG A 7 -0.33 -12.55 17.24
C ARG A 7 -0.40 -13.86 16.45
N ASP A 8 -1.24 -13.95 15.39
CA ASP A 8 -1.41 -15.19 14.62
C ASP A 8 -0.66 -15.18 13.27
N ILE A 9 0.16 -14.15 13.03
CA ILE A 9 0.74 -13.80 11.71
C ILE A 9 1.97 -14.64 11.31
N ASN A 10 2.60 -15.40 12.20
CA ASN A 10 3.99 -15.86 11.98
C ASN A 10 4.17 -17.29 11.43
N ILE A 11 3.12 -18.08 11.20
CA ILE A 11 3.30 -19.51 10.89
C ILE A 11 3.27 -19.82 9.38
N MET A 12 2.53 -19.07 8.59
CA MET A 12 2.27 -19.44 7.19
C MET A 12 3.44 -19.16 6.22
N LEU A 13 4.30 -18.17 6.49
CA LEU A 13 5.37 -17.77 5.58
C LEU A 13 6.75 -18.34 5.91
N THR A 14 6.97 -18.91 7.10
CA THR A 14 8.31 -19.30 7.60
C THR A 14 9.09 -20.22 6.66
N ASN A 15 8.40 -21.12 5.96
CA ASN A 15 8.99 -22.06 5.02
C ASN A 15 8.73 -21.69 3.55
N LYS A 16 8.10 -20.56 3.28
CA LYS A 16 7.80 -20.08 1.93
C LYS A 16 9.00 -19.39 1.32
N LYS A 17 9.13 -19.52 0.01
CA LYS A 17 10.15 -18.83 -0.78
C LYS A 17 9.51 -17.68 -1.54
N VAL A 18 10.00 -16.46 -1.31
CA VAL A 18 9.44 -15.23 -1.86
C VAL A 18 10.39 -14.57 -2.85
N ALA A 19 9.87 -14.16 -3.98
CA ALA A 19 10.57 -13.37 -4.98
C ALA A 19 9.90 -12.01 -5.15
N ILE A 20 10.68 -10.91 -5.16
CA ILE A 20 10.19 -9.56 -5.45
C ILE A 20 10.80 -9.10 -6.77
N ILE A 21 9.98 -9.05 -7.82
CA ILE A 21 10.37 -8.51 -9.12
C ILE A 21 10.24 -6.98 -9.07
N GLY A 22 11.37 -6.29 -9.12
CA GLY A 22 11.46 -4.84 -9.02
C GLY A 22 11.66 -4.33 -7.59
N VAL A 23 12.89 -4.40 -7.08
CA VAL A 23 13.25 -3.84 -5.78
C VAL A 23 13.51 -2.33 -5.91
N GLY A 24 12.45 -1.57 -6.27
CA GLY A 24 12.39 -0.11 -6.17
C GLY A 24 11.83 0.32 -4.82
N LYS A 25 11.36 1.58 -4.67
CA LYS A 25 10.90 2.14 -3.37
C LYS A 25 9.93 1.22 -2.62
N ILE A 26 8.83 0.79 -3.23
CA ILE A 26 7.84 -0.07 -2.56
C ILE A 26 8.35 -1.51 -2.44
N GLY A 27 9.00 -2.06 -3.48
CA GLY A 27 9.61 -3.39 -3.42
C GLY A 27 10.64 -3.52 -2.31
N GLU A 28 11.48 -2.49 -2.12
CA GLU A 28 12.45 -2.41 -1.03
C GLU A 28 11.79 -2.27 0.34
N THR A 29 10.68 -1.52 0.42
CA THR A 29 9.88 -1.41 1.64
C THR A 29 9.30 -2.76 2.06
N LEU A 30 8.72 -3.51 1.13
CA LEU A 30 8.24 -4.88 1.37
C LEU A 30 9.37 -5.80 1.81
N LEU A 31 10.48 -5.77 1.09
CA LEU A 31 11.68 -6.53 1.43
C LEU A 31 12.12 -6.28 2.88
N ASN A 32 12.27 -5.01 3.24
CA ASN A 32 12.65 -4.60 4.59
C ASN A 32 11.61 -5.00 5.65
N GLY A 33 10.32 -4.86 5.35
CA GLY A 33 9.22 -5.29 6.21
C GLY A 33 9.25 -6.78 6.47
N ILE A 34 9.41 -7.60 5.43
CA ILE A 34 9.52 -9.07 5.52
C ILE A 34 10.70 -9.48 6.40
N ILE A 35 11.88 -8.85 6.20
CA ILE A 35 13.09 -9.14 6.95
C ILE A 35 12.95 -8.73 8.43
N LYS A 36 12.51 -7.49 8.69
CA LYS A 36 12.38 -6.97 10.06
C LYS A 36 11.40 -7.74 10.94
N ASN A 37 10.34 -8.25 10.32
CA ASN A 37 9.32 -9.05 11.03
C ASN A 37 9.63 -10.55 11.01
N ASN A 38 10.78 -10.98 10.48
CA ASN A 38 11.18 -12.38 10.37
C ASN A 38 10.12 -13.28 9.71
N LEU A 39 9.36 -12.76 8.72
CA LEU A 39 8.29 -13.51 8.07
C LEU A 39 8.81 -14.65 7.21
N VAL A 40 9.97 -14.44 6.58
CA VAL A 40 10.64 -15.40 5.69
C VAL A 40 12.12 -15.40 6.04
N LYS A 41 12.74 -16.57 6.02
CA LYS A 41 14.21 -16.68 6.17
C LYS A 41 14.89 -15.96 4.99
N LYS A 42 16.02 -15.28 5.24
CA LYS A 42 16.74 -14.51 4.20
C LYS A 42 17.13 -15.36 2.99
N GLU A 43 17.54 -16.62 3.22
CA GLU A 43 17.87 -17.58 2.16
C GLU A 43 16.68 -17.92 1.24
N ASN A 44 15.46 -17.75 1.72
CA ASN A 44 14.22 -17.97 0.99
C ASN A 44 13.70 -16.69 0.29
N LEU A 45 14.34 -15.55 0.49
CA LEU A 45 13.95 -14.27 -0.05
C LEU A 45 14.89 -13.85 -1.17
N ALA A 46 14.33 -13.43 -2.31
CA ALA A 46 15.10 -12.96 -3.45
C ALA A 46 14.46 -11.70 -4.05
N GLY A 47 15.28 -10.87 -4.64
CA GLY A 47 14.81 -9.67 -5.34
C GLY A 47 15.42 -9.55 -6.74
N SER A 48 14.76 -8.84 -7.64
CA SER A 48 15.37 -8.45 -8.92
C SER A 48 15.31 -6.96 -9.17
N THR A 49 16.29 -6.49 -9.90
CA THR A 49 16.40 -5.11 -10.37
C THR A 49 16.80 -5.09 -11.84
N ALA A 50 16.58 -3.96 -12.51
CA ALA A 50 16.97 -3.82 -13.92
C ALA A 50 18.46 -3.50 -14.13
N GLN A 51 19.19 -3.15 -13.05
CA GLN A 51 20.60 -2.68 -13.12
C GLN A 51 21.45 -3.48 -12.13
N GLU A 52 22.60 -3.98 -12.61
CA GLU A 52 23.55 -4.77 -11.83
C GLU A 52 24.04 -4.02 -10.58
N ALA A 53 24.41 -2.73 -10.73
CA ALA A 53 24.86 -1.91 -9.61
C ALA A 53 23.84 -1.86 -8.46
N HIS A 54 22.56 -1.67 -8.81
CA HIS A 54 21.47 -1.66 -7.82
C HIS A 54 21.24 -3.05 -7.22
N ALA A 55 21.39 -4.13 -7.99
CA ALA A 55 21.32 -5.49 -7.45
C ALA A 55 22.40 -5.74 -6.39
N GLN A 56 23.63 -5.29 -6.64
CA GLN A 56 24.75 -5.39 -5.70
C GLN A 56 24.50 -4.55 -4.43
N GLU A 57 23.92 -3.35 -4.56
CA GLU A 57 23.53 -2.52 -3.42
C GLU A 57 22.51 -3.24 -2.52
N ILE A 58 21.44 -3.79 -3.09
CA ILE A 58 20.39 -4.52 -2.37
C ILE A 58 20.99 -5.76 -1.69
N ASN A 59 21.82 -6.52 -2.40
CA ASN A 59 22.52 -7.67 -1.83
C ASN A 59 23.35 -7.27 -0.60
N LYS A 60 24.19 -6.24 -0.74
CA LYS A 60 25.04 -5.74 0.35
C LYS A 60 24.23 -5.23 1.55
N LYS A 61 23.12 -4.52 1.27
CA LYS A 61 22.29 -3.89 2.31
C LYS A 61 21.47 -4.90 3.11
N TYR A 62 20.90 -5.92 2.45
CA TYR A 62 19.93 -6.83 3.07
C TYR A 62 20.43 -8.26 3.25
N GLY A 63 21.53 -8.63 2.58
CA GLY A 63 22.09 -9.99 2.62
C GLY A 63 21.19 -11.03 1.98
N ILE A 64 20.47 -10.66 0.89
CA ILE A 64 19.63 -11.55 0.11
C ILE A 64 20.22 -11.76 -1.29
N LYS A 65 19.84 -12.87 -1.94
CA LYS A 65 20.22 -13.09 -3.34
C LYS A 65 19.43 -12.14 -4.25
N THR A 66 20.13 -11.40 -5.11
CA THR A 66 19.54 -10.49 -6.09
C THR A 66 19.85 -10.93 -7.50
N TYR A 67 18.96 -10.64 -8.44
CA TYR A 67 19.01 -11.10 -9.82
C TYR A 67 18.74 -9.97 -10.80
N ILE A 68 19.26 -10.09 -12.00
CA ILE A 68 18.87 -9.30 -13.18
C ILE A 68 17.86 -10.10 -14.02
N ASN A 69 17.98 -11.43 -14.02
CA ASN A 69 17.12 -12.34 -14.76
C ASN A 69 15.95 -12.83 -13.89
N ASN A 70 14.73 -12.38 -14.22
CA ASN A 70 13.52 -12.77 -13.49
C ASN A 70 13.23 -14.27 -13.63
N ARG A 71 13.53 -14.88 -14.79
CA ARG A 71 13.26 -16.32 -15.04
C ARG A 71 14.01 -17.19 -14.05
N GLU A 72 15.29 -16.90 -13.83
CA GLU A 72 16.12 -17.65 -12.86
C GLU A 72 15.64 -17.45 -11.42
N MET A 73 15.24 -16.20 -11.10
CA MET A 73 14.84 -15.85 -9.74
C MET A 73 13.57 -16.56 -9.28
N ILE A 74 12.56 -16.69 -10.16
CA ILE A 74 11.25 -17.23 -9.77
C ILE A 74 11.21 -18.77 -9.68
N LEU A 75 12.25 -19.47 -10.14
CA LEU A 75 12.30 -20.92 -10.06
C LEU A 75 12.21 -21.41 -8.61
N GLY A 76 11.23 -22.27 -8.35
CA GLY A 76 10.99 -22.85 -7.02
C GLY A 76 10.55 -21.84 -5.95
N LYS A 77 10.03 -20.68 -6.33
CA LYS A 77 9.40 -19.73 -5.41
C LYS A 77 7.92 -20.04 -5.23
N ASP A 78 7.41 -19.75 -4.02
CA ASP A 78 6.00 -19.95 -3.70
C ASP A 78 5.19 -18.65 -3.97
N ILE A 79 5.81 -17.48 -3.72
CA ILE A 79 5.18 -16.16 -3.86
C ILE A 79 6.06 -15.30 -4.75
N ILE A 80 5.44 -14.68 -5.76
CA ILE A 80 6.07 -13.76 -6.69
C ILE A 80 5.36 -12.41 -6.58
N ILE A 81 6.08 -11.38 -6.12
CA ILE A 81 5.54 -10.03 -5.97
C ILE A 81 6.03 -9.18 -7.15
N LEU A 82 5.10 -8.68 -7.95
CA LEU A 82 5.35 -7.77 -9.07
C LEU A 82 5.34 -6.32 -8.56
N ALA A 83 6.52 -5.79 -8.19
CA ALA A 83 6.70 -4.44 -7.68
C ALA A 83 7.32 -3.51 -8.74
N ILE A 84 6.77 -3.56 -9.93
CA ILE A 84 7.23 -2.84 -11.12
C ILE A 84 6.18 -1.85 -11.64
N LYS A 85 6.60 -0.94 -12.51
CA LYS A 85 5.68 0.02 -13.16
C LYS A 85 4.70 -0.71 -14.09
N PRO A 86 3.45 -0.22 -14.23
CA PRO A 86 2.43 -0.85 -15.09
C PRO A 86 2.91 -1.16 -16.51
N GLN A 87 3.68 -0.24 -17.11
CA GLN A 87 4.20 -0.40 -18.47
C GLN A 87 5.14 -1.61 -18.64
N MET A 88 5.72 -2.11 -17.55
CA MET A 88 6.64 -3.25 -17.57
C MET A 88 5.93 -4.60 -17.36
N ILE A 89 4.68 -4.59 -16.90
CA ILE A 89 3.96 -5.82 -16.51
C ILE A 89 3.88 -6.81 -17.67
N LYS A 90 3.39 -6.37 -18.84
CA LYS A 90 3.23 -7.26 -20.01
C LYS A 90 4.54 -7.95 -20.40
N LYS A 91 5.64 -7.18 -20.44
CA LYS A 91 6.97 -7.72 -20.74
C LYS A 91 7.41 -8.76 -19.72
N VAL A 92 7.31 -8.44 -18.43
CA VAL A 92 7.74 -9.33 -17.34
C VAL A 92 6.89 -10.60 -17.31
N LEU A 93 5.56 -10.50 -17.50
CA LEU A 93 4.68 -11.66 -17.55
C LEU A 93 5.04 -12.57 -18.76
N SER A 94 5.29 -11.98 -19.94
CA SER A 94 5.75 -12.74 -21.11
C SER A 94 7.08 -13.46 -20.86
N ASP A 95 8.01 -12.85 -20.13
CA ASP A 95 9.30 -13.47 -19.81
C ASP A 95 9.17 -14.68 -18.88
N ILE A 96 8.16 -14.68 -17.99
CA ILE A 96 8.03 -15.71 -16.96
C ILE A 96 6.92 -16.75 -17.23
N LYS A 97 6.02 -16.52 -18.18
CA LYS A 97 4.82 -17.36 -18.40
C LYS A 97 5.11 -18.83 -18.62
N GLU A 98 6.23 -19.17 -19.28
CA GLU A 98 6.58 -20.57 -19.58
C GLU A 98 6.99 -21.34 -18.33
N ILE A 99 7.61 -20.68 -17.36
CA ILE A 99 8.21 -21.30 -16.19
C ILE A 99 7.36 -21.18 -14.91
N ILE A 100 6.37 -20.28 -14.90
CA ILE A 100 5.43 -20.16 -13.78
C ILE A 100 4.41 -21.30 -13.79
N SER A 101 3.95 -21.70 -12.62
CA SER A 101 2.97 -22.78 -12.44
C SER A 101 1.84 -22.38 -11.52
N GLY A 102 0.70 -23.05 -11.58
CA GLY A 102 -0.47 -22.83 -10.71
C GLY A 102 -0.23 -23.04 -9.21
N LYS A 103 0.96 -23.50 -8.82
CA LYS A 103 1.37 -23.59 -7.40
C LYS A 103 1.94 -22.30 -6.83
N GLN A 104 2.17 -21.29 -7.66
CA GLN A 104 2.80 -20.03 -7.28
C GLN A 104 1.77 -18.93 -7.17
N LEU A 105 1.76 -18.22 -6.05
CA LEU A 105 0.95 -17.03 -5.87
C LEU A 105 1.64 -15.82 -6.51
N VAL A 106 0.95 -15.13 -7.41
CA VAL A 106 1.39 -13.85 -7.97
C VAL A 106 0.66 -12.71 -7.25
N ILE A 107 1.42 -11.74 -6.74
CA ILE A 107 0.85 -10.52 -6.14
C ILE A 107 1.36 -9.32 -6.93
N SER A 108 0.46 -8.54 -7.52
CA SER A 108 0.83 -7.35 -8.27
C SER A 108 0.49 -6.08 -7.50
N ILE A 109 1.47 -5.17 -7.36
CA ILE A 109 1.24 -3.81 -6.83
C ILE A 109 1.20 -2.76 -7.95
N ALA A 110 1.16 -3.18 -9.21
CA ALA A 110 1.09 -2.27 -10.33
C ALA A 110 -0.28 -1.58 -10.38
N ALA A 111 -0.27 -0.25 -10.37
CA ALA A 111 -1.50 0.52 -10.51
C ALA A 111 -2.18 0.23 -11.86
N ALA A 112 -3.50 0.34 -11.91
CA ALA A 112 -4.28 0.21 -13.15
C ALA A 112 -4.08 -1.10 -13.92
N THR A 113 -3.67 -2.19 -13.24
CA THR A 113 -3.47 -3.52 -13.84
C THR A 113 -4.39 -4.50 -13.15
N SER A 114 -5.39 -5.03 -13.88
CA SER A 114 -6.37 -5.96 -13.33
C SER A 114 -5.80 -7.36 -13.12
N THR A 115 -6.45 -8.12 -12.22
CA THR A 115 -6.15 -9.54 -12.02
C THR A 115 -6.41 -10.33 -13.30
N GLN A 116 -7.52 -10.05 -13.97
CA GLN A 116 -7.88 -10.66 -15.25
C GLN A 116 -6.78 -10.46 -16.31
N PHE A 117 -6.27 -9.25 -16.49
CA PHE A 117 -5.19 -8.96 -17.43
C PHE A 117 -3.93 -9.80 -17.15
N ILE A 118 -3.57 -9.94 -15.87
CA ILE A 118 -2.40 -10.75 -15.47
C ILE A 118 -2.66 -12.24 -15.74
N GLU A 119 -3.83 -12.75 -15.39
CA GLU A 119 -4.25 -14.13 -15.62
C GLU A 119 -4.24 -14.48 -17.12
N GLU A 120 -4.78 -13.60 -17.97
CA GLU A 120 -4.76 -13.74 -19.42
C GLU A 120 -3.33 -13.75 -19.99
N CYS A 121 -2.46 -12.86 -19.52
CA CYS A 121 -1.05 -12.83 -19.95
C CYS A 121 -0.27 -14.09 -19.57
N LEU A 122 -0.61 -14.72 -18.45
CA LEU A 122 0.06 -15.93 -17.97
C LEU A 122 -0.46 -17.21 -18.64
N GLU A 123 -1.65 -17.17 -19.27
CA GLU A 123 -2.27 -18.27 -20.03
C GLU A 123 -2.39 -19.58 -19.23
N LYS A 124 -2.41 -19.51 -17.91
CA LYS A 124 -2.49 -20.62 -16.96
C LYS A 124 -3.38 -20.24 -15.77
N ASN A 125 -3.91 -21.23 -15.07
CA ASN A 125 -4.68 -21.04 -13.84
C ASN A 125 -3.76 -20.66 -12.68
N ILE A 126 -3.20 -19.45 -12.71
CA ILE A 126 -2.29 -18.93 -11.70
C ILE A 126 -3.09 -18.13 -10.68
N PRO A 127 -2.92 -18.37 -9.36
CA PRO A 127 -3.49 -17.52 -8.33
C PRO A 127 -2.89 -16.11 -8.41
N VAL A 128 -3.73 -15.08 -8.63
CA VAL A 128 -3.31 -13.68 -8.74
C VAL A 128 -4.04 -12.84 -7.70
N ILE A 129 -3.30 -12.02 -6.95
CA ILE A 129 -3.85 -10.98 -6.08
C ILE A 129 -3.37 -9.62 -6.58
N ARG A 130 -4.29 -8.68 -6.79
CA ARG A 130 -3.97 -7.27 -6.96
C ARG A 130 -3.87 -6.63 -5.59
N ALA A 131 -2.79 -5.92 -5.33
CA ALA A 131 -2.56 -5.19 -4.08
C ALA A 131 -2.33 -3.71 -4.38
N MET A 132 -2.90 -2.83 -3.57
CA MET A 132 -2.70 -1.39 -3.67
C MET A 132 -2.17 -0.84 -2.35
N PRO A 133 -0.86 -0.88 -2.12
CA PRO A 133 -0.22 -0.20 -1.00
C PRO A 133 -0.13 1.31 -1.25
N ASN A 134 0.21 2.07 -0.20
CA ASN A 134 0.48 3.49 -0.30
C ASN A 134 1.83 3.88 0.32
N THR A 135 2.28 5.12 0.10
CA THR A 135 3.61 5.58 0.50
C THR A 135 3.92 5.58 2.00
N PRO A 136 2.97 5.77 2.95
CA PRO A 136 3.26 5.62 4.37
C PRO A 136 3.76 4.23 4.79
N ALA A 137 3.65 3.23 3.92
CA ALA A 137 4.31 1.92 4.09
C ALA A 137 5.82 2.04 4.35
N LEU A 138 6.50 3.08 3.83
CA LEU A 138 7.92 3.36 4.09
C LEU A 138 8.28 3.45 5.59
N ILE A 139 7.31 3.80 6.42
CA ILE A 139 7.44 3.90 7.89
C ILE A 139 6.54 2.89 8.62
N ASN A 140 6.09 1.84 7.93
CA ASN A 140 5.16 0.79 8.42
C ASN A 140 3.78 1.31 8.89
N GLU A 141 3.36 2.47 8.40
CA GLU A 141 2.03 3.06 8.61
C GLU A 141 1.23 3.07 7.28
N GLY A 142 1.51 2.08 6.41
CA GLY A 142 0.83 1.92 5.13
C GLY A 142 -0.60 1.42 5.29
N MET A 143 -1.40 1.66 4.24
CA MET A 143 -2.66 0.99 4.00
C MET A 143 -2.53 0.20 2.71
N THR A 144 -2.80 -1.10 2.75
CA THR A 144 -2.83 -1.95 1.57
C THR A 144 -4.20 -2.56 1.40
N VAL A 145 -4.80 -2.43 0.22
CA VAL A 145 -6.02 -3.15 -0.12
C VAL A 145 -5.67 -4.27 -1.09
N LEU A 146 -6.14 -5.48 -0.77
CA LEU A 146 -5.99 -6.68 -1.59
C LEU A 146 -7.29 -6.98 -2.34
N CYS A 147 -7.18 -7.36 -3.60
CA CYS A 147 -8.28 -7.87 -4.39
C CYS A 147 -7.89 -9.22 -5.01
N PRO A 148 -8.52 -10.35 -4.58
CA PRO A 148 -8.25 -11.66 -5.13
C PRO A 148 -8.81 -11.81 -6.55
N GLY A 149 -8.05 -12.47 -7.43
CA GLY A 149 -8.48 -12.90 -8.75
C GLY A 149 -9.22 -14.24 -8.73
N LYS A 150 -9.40 -14.82 -9.91
CA LYS A 150 -10.27 -15.99 -10.13
C LYS A 150 -9.79 -17.28 -9.45
N TYR A 151 -8.48 -17.52 -9.40
CA TYR A 151 -7.92 -18.80 -8.96
C TYR A 151 -7.36 -18.74 -7.53
N ILE A 152 -7.84 -17.78 -6.72
CA ILE A 152 -7.39 -17.58 -5.35
C ILE A 152 -8.14 -18.50 -4.38
N GLU A 153 -7.38 -19.08 -3.47
CA GLU A 153 -7.84 -19.81 -2.29
C GLU A 153 -7.61 -18.99 -1.02
N GLU A 154 -8.26 -19.35 0.09
CA GLU A 154 -8.16 -18.60 1.36
C GLU A 154 -6.73 -18.52 1.91
N ASN A 155 -5.92 -19.57 1.74
CA ASN A 155 -4.51 -19.58 2.14
C ASN A 155 -3.68 -18.55 1.38
N HIS A 156 -3.98 -18.27 0.11
CA HIS A 156 -3.32 -17.24 -0.69
C HIS A 156 -3.60 -15.84 -0.15
N ILE A 157 -4.86 -15.58 0.25
CA ILE A 157 -5.25 -14.31 0.87
C ILE A 157 -4.50 -14.11 2.19
N ARG A 158 -4.45 -15.14 3.04
CA ARG A 158 -3.71 -15.10 4.32
C ARG A 158 -2.22 -14.81 4.10
N MET A 159 -1.57 -15.47 3.15
CA MET A 159 -0.17 -15.20 2.81
C MET A 159 0.05 -13.74 2.37
N ALA A 160 -0.85 -13.19 1.56
CA ALA A 160 -0.77 -11.80 1.14
C ALA A 160 -1.00 -10.83 2.32
N ILE A 161 -1.94 -11.13 3.22
CA ILE A 161 -2.16 -10.34 4.45
C ILE A 161 -0.89 -10.32 5.31
N ASP A 162 -0.22 -11.46 5.49
CA ASP A 162 1.02 -11.54 6.26
C ASP A 162 2.14 -10.69 5.63
N VAL A 163 2.32 -10.80 4.30
CA VAL A 163 3.33 -10.02 3.57
C VAL A 163 3.10 -8.51 3.74
N PHE A 164 1.88 -8.03 3.47
CA PHE A 164 1.59 -6.59 3.50
C PHE A 164 1.34 -6.06 4.92
N GLY A 165 0.94 -6.91 5.85
CA GLY A 165 0.84 -6.61 7.28
C GLY A 165 2.18 -6.20 7.90
N ALA A 166 3.31 -6.57 7.27
CA ALA A 166 4.64 -6.12 7.66
C ALA A 166 4.88 -4.62 7.47
N ILE A 167 4.09 -3.97 6.62
CA ILE A 167 4.28 -2.56 6.23
C ILE A 167 3.07 -1.67 6.54
N GLY A 168 2.04 -2.21 7.23
CA GLY A 168 0.86 -1.44 7.65
C GLY A 168 -0.40 -2.26 7.84
N LEU A 169 -1.55 -1.61 7.73
CA LEU A 169 -2.86 -2.26 7.76
C LEU A 169 -3.21 -2.86 6.40
N VAL A 170 -3.98 -3.95 6.44
CA VAL A 170 -4.41 -4.67 5.24
C VAL A 170 -5.91 -4.90 5.29
N GLU A 171 -6.59 -4.61 4.19
CA GLU A 171 -8.00 -4.93 3.98
C GLU A 171 -8.18 -5.72 2.69
N VAL A 172 -9.25 -6.51 2.60
CA VAL A 172 -9.56 -7.33 1.43
C VAL A 172 -10.90 -6.91 0.86
N ILE A 173 -10.95 -6.69 -0.45
CA ILE A 173 -12.19 -6.46 -1.19
C ILE A 173 -12.33 -7.51 -2.30
N HIS A 174 -13.58 -7.89 -2.62
CA HIS A 174 -13.85 -8.90 -3.65
C HIS A 174 -14.39 -8.32 -4.96
N ARG A 175 -14.55 -7.01 -5.03
CA ARG A 175 -15.03 -6.28 -6.20
C ARG A 175 -13.89 -5.44 -6.77
N GLU A 176 -13.29 -5.92 -7.85
CA GLU A 176 -12.08 -5.29 -8.41
C GLU A 176 -12.33 -3.88 -8.96
N GLU A 177 -13.55 -3.57 -9.40
CA GLU A 177 -13.93 -2.23 -9.83
C GLU A 177 -13.81 -1.17 -8.73
N LEU A 178 -13.79 -1.56 -7.46
CA LEU A 178 -13.55 -0.66 -6.34
C LEU A 178 -12.06 -0.30 -6.16
N MET A 179 -11.14 -1.00 -6.81
CA MET A 179 -9.70 -0.70 -6.71
C MET A 179 -9.36 0.67 -7.30
N ASP A 180 -10.16 1.24 -8.19
CA ASP A 180 -9.97 2.61 -8.67
C ASP A 180 -10.33 3.64 -7.59
N VAL A 181 -11.37 3.37 -6.81
CA VAL A 181 -11.72 4.18 -5.63
C VAL A 181 -10.64 4.07 -4.56
N VAL A 182 -10.14 2.86 -4.31
CA VAL A 182 -9.01 2.61 -3.39
C VAL A 182 -7.78 3.38 -3.83
N THR A 183 -7.48 3.39 -5.12
CA THR A 183 -6.35 4.15 -5.69
C THR A 183 -6.50 5.64 -5.42
N ALA A 184 -7.70 6.19 -5.62
CA ALA A 184 -7.99 7.60 -5.36
C ALA A 184 -7.95 7.94 -3.86
N LEU A 185 -8.56 7.10 -3.00
CA LEU A 185 -8.71 7.38 -1.58
C LEU A 185 -7.43 7.08 -0.77
N SER A 186 -6.86 5.89 -0.96
CA SER A 186 -5.72 5.39 -0.18
C SER A 186 -4.39 5.59 -0.91
N GLY A 187 -4.32 5.31 -2.21
CA GLY A 187 -3.11 5.49 -3.00
C GLY A 187 -2.70 6.96 -3.13
N SER A 188 -3.64 7.83 -3.49
CA SER A 188 -3.44 9.27 -3.63
C SER A 188 -3.63 10.04 -2.32
N GLY A 189 -4.31 9.46 -1.34
CA GLY A 189 -4.66 10.06 -0.06
C GLY A 189 -3.52 10.75 0.69
N PRO A 190 -2.30 10.18 0.72
CA PRO A 190 -1.16 10.85 1.35
C PRO A 190 -0.89 12.24 0.79
N ALA A 191 -1.07 12.47 -0.53
CA ALA A 191 -0.91 13.79 -1.12
C ALA A 191 -1.94 14.80 -0.60
N TYR A 192 -3.19 14.37 -0.41
CA TYR A 192 -4.23 15.23 0.17
C TYR A 192 -3.95 15.56 1.63
N ALA A 193 -3.49 14.57 2.40
CA ALA A 193 -3.06 14.78 3.78
C ALA A 193 -1.91 15.78 3.87
N TYR A 194 -0.94 15.73 2.94
CA TYR A 194 0.18 16.68 2.92
C TYR A 194 -0.28 18.11 2.61
N ILE A 195 -1.25 18.32 1.71
CA ILE A 195 -1.86 19.64 1.49
C ILE A 195 -2.51 20.16 2.77
N ILE A 196 -3.24 19.32 3.50
CA ILE A 196 -3.88 19.71 4.77
C ILE A 196 -2.82 20.07 5.81
N ILE A 197 -1.75 19.25 5.94
CA ILE A 197 -0.64 19.51 6.86
C ILE A 197 0.05 20.82 6.51
N GLU A 198 0.33 21.07 5.24
CA GLU A 198 0.98 22.28 4.76
C GLU A 198 0.11 23.51 5.07
N SER A 199 -1.18 23.49 4.71
CA SER A 199 -2.11 24.60 4.92
C SER A 199 -2.27 24.97 6.40
N LEU A 200 -2.45 23.98 7.28
CA LEU A 200 -2.54 24.23 8.73
C LEU A 200 -1.22 24.74 9.31
N THR A 201 -0.08 24.25 8.80
CA THR A 201 1.25 24.75 9.19
C THR A 201 1.41 26.22 8.81
N GLU A 202 1.06 26.60 7.57
CA GLU A 202 1.11 27.99 7.12
C GLU A 202 0.18 28.90 7.95
N GLY A 203 -1.01 28.42 8.30
CA GLY A 203 -1.92 29.10 9.20
C GLY A 203 -1.29 29.38 10.56
N GLY A 204 -0.63 28.38 11.15
CA GLY A 204 0.09 28.54 12.41
C GLY A 204 1.25 29.55 12.31
N VAL A 205 2.03 29.49 11.24
CA VAL A 205 3.12 30.45 10.99
C VAL A 205 2.60 31.87 10.83
N ARG A 206 1.51 32.03 10.09
CA ARG A 206 0.85 33.35 9.93
C ARG A 206 0.39 33.95 11.27
N MET A 207 0.03 33.10 12.23
CA MET A 207 -0.36 33.50 13.58
C MET A 207 0.83 33.62 14.55
N GLY A 208 2.09 33.53 14.07
CA GLY A 208 3.30 33.81 14.86
C GLY A 208 4.03 32.59 15.38
N LEU A 209 3.62 31.37 15.08
CA LEU A 209 4.39 30.18 15.48
C LEU A 209 5.64 30.01 14.61
N PRO A 210 6.76 29.58 15.22
CA PRO A 210 7.92 29.12 14.44
C PRO A 210 7.50 27.96 13.51
N ARG A 211 7.99 27.97 12.26
CA ARG A 211 7.61 27.00 11.21
C ARG A 211 7.78 25.54 11.64
N GLU A 212 8.91 25.19 12.23
CA GLU A 212 9.18 23.82 12.65
C GLU A 212 8.24 23.36 13.77
N LEU A 213 7.88 24.28 14.69
CA LEU A 213 6.90 23.97 15.72
C LEU A 213 5.49 23.79 15.12
N ALA A 214 5.04 24.72 14.27
CA ALA A 214 3.75 24.62 13.59
C ALA A 214 3.60 23.31 12.80
N LYS A 215 4.62 22.93 12.02
CA LYS A 215 4.68 21.65 11.29
C LYS A 215 4.54 20.44 12.22
N LYS A 216 5.30 20.42 13.32
CA LYS A 216 5.27 19.31 14.28
C LYS A 216 3.91 19.19 14.97
N LEU A 217 3.32 20.30 15.39
CA LEU A 217 2.00 20.34 16.01
C LEU A 217 0.93 19.81 15.06
N THR A 218 0.90 20.31 13.83
CA THR A 218 -0.07 19.89 12.81
C THR A 218 0.05 18.39 12.49
N ALA A 219 1.24 17.93 12.18
CA ALA A 219 1.46 16.53 11.80
C ALA A 219 1.07 15.57 12.94
N GLN A 220 1.44 15.90 14.20
CA GLN A 220 1.08 15.06 15.35
C GLN A 220 -0.42 15.09 15.62
N THR A 221 -1.07 16.24 15.47
CA THR A 221 -2.53 16.38 15.66
C THR A 221 -3.31 15.52 14.66
N LEU A 222 -2.99 15.61 13.37
CA LEU A 222 -3.65 14.81 12.34
C LEU A 222 -3.39 13.29 12.51
N SER A 223 -2.15 12.92 12.87
CA SER A 223 -1.81 11.53 13.19
C SER A 223 -2.64 11.01 14.38
N GLY A 224 -2.74 11.81 15.44
CA GLY A 224 -3.53 11.46 16.63
C GLY A 224 -5.03 11.33 16.32
N ALA A 225 -5.60 12.28 15.59
CA ALA A 225 -7.00 12.26 15.18
C ALA A 225 -7.32 11.02 14.33
N SER A 226 -6.48 10.70 13.36
CA SER A 226 -6.64 9.49 12.53
C SER A 226 -6.58 8.21 13.39
N LYS A 227 -5.63 8.14 14.32
CA LYS A 227 -5.51 6.98 15.23
C LYS A 227 -6.71 6.87 16.18
N MET A 228 -7.35 7.97 16.58
CA MET A 228 -8.60 7.94 17.36
C MET A 228 -9.72 7.26 16.58
N VAL A 229 -9.93 7.61 15.31
CA VAL A 229 -10.93 6.94 14.45
C VAL A 229 -10.65 5.45 14.35
N LEU A 230 -9.41 5.06 14.02
CA LEU A 230 -9.03 3.66 13.81
C LEU A 230 -9.13 2.80 15.09
N LYS A 231 -8.77 3.36 16.25
CA LYS A 231 -8.74 2.61 17.51
C LYS A 231 -10.10 2.53 18.20
N THR A 232 -10.90 3.58 18.12
CA THR A 232 -12.19 3.63 18.80
C THR A 232 -13.33 3.11 17.93
N GLY A 233 -13.20 3.17 16.60
CA GLY A 233 -14.27 2.89 15.65
C GLY A 233 -15.41 3.94 15.70
N MET A 234 -15.24 5.02 16.45
CA MET A 234 -16.25 6.08 16.58
C MET A 234 -16.41 6.84 15.27
N HIS A 235 -17.63 7.25 14.98
CA HIS A 235 -17.90 8.09 13.82
C HIS A 235 -17.14 9.42 13.94
N PRO A 236 -16.46 9.91 12.88
CA PRO A 236 -15.66 11.13 12.93
C PRO A 236 -16.43 12.36 13.40
N ALA A 237 -17.74 12.46 13.12
CA ALA A 237 -18.57 13.57 13.62
C ALA A 237 -18.66 13.60 15.15
N LEU A 238 -18.78 12.43 15.79
CA LEU A 238 -18.83 12.35 17.27
C LEU A 238 -17.49 12.76 17.90
N LEU A 239 -16.37 12.35 17.26
CA LEU A 239 -15.04 12.76 17.71
C LEU A 239 -14.82 14.28 17.53
N LYS A 240 -15.33 14.86 16.43
CA LYS A 240 -15.33 16.31 16.19
C LYS A 240 -16.14 17.04 17.28
N ASP A 241 -17.34 16.55 17.58
CA ASP A 241 -18.21 17.16 18.58
C ASP A 241 -17.60 17.11 19.99
N ALA A 242 -16.88 16.03 20.32
CA ALA A 242 -16.19 15.89 21.61
C ALA A 242 -15.09 16.93 21.86
N VAL A 243 -14.55 17.56 20.80
CA VAL A 243 -13.55 18.64 20.91
C VAL A 243 -14.14 20.04 20.63
N THR A 244 -15.47 20.12 20.47
CA THR A 244 -16.18 21.34 20.14
C THR A 244 -17.00 21.79 21.36
N THR A 245 -16.55 22.86 22.03
CA THR A 245 -17.25 23.43 23.17
C THR A 245 -18.07 24.66 22.77
N PRO A 246 -19.22 24.94 23.43
CA PRO A 246 -20.01 26.14 23.16
C PRO A 246 -19.17 27.40 23.27
N ALA A 247 -19.24 28.28 22.27
CA ALA A 247 -18.46 29.52 22.17
C ALA A 247 -16.94 29.33 22.23
N GLY A 248 -16.45 28.10 21.98
CA GLY A 248 -15.02 27.78 21.93
C GLY A 248 -14.39 28.10 20.58
N VAL A 249 -13.09 28.32 20.56
CA VAL A 249 -12.29 28.60 19.34
C VAL A 249 -12.43 27.56 18.23
N THR A 250 -12.78 26.33 18.60
CA THR A 250 -13.00 25.23 17.66
C THR A 250 -14.19 25.48 16.75
N VAL A 251 -15.27 26.04 17.29
CA VAL A 251 -16.48 26.34 16.51
C VAL A 251 -16.18 27.33 15.40
N ASP A 252 -15.51 28.46 15.73
CA ASP A 252 -15.17 29.49 14.74
C ASP A 252 -14.26 28.91 13.63
N GLY A 253 -13.24 28.14 14.02
CA GLY A 253 -12.38 27.47 13.03
C GLY A 253 -13.13 26.48 12.14
N LEU A 254 -14.11 25.74 12.68
CA LEU A 254 -14.95 24.82 11.89
C LEU A 254 -15.83 25.57 10.90
N MET A 255 -16.42 26.71 11.31
CA MET A 255 -17.25 27.54 10.43
C MET A 255 -16.44 28.04 9.23
N GLU A 256 -15.23 28.54 9.44
CA GLU A 256 -14.33 28.97 8.35
C GLU A 256 -13.99 27.82 7.38
N LEU A 257 -13.80 26.59 7.90
CA LEU A 257 -13.57 25.43 7.06
C LEU A 257 -14.80 25.03 6.24
N GLU A 258 -16.00 25.13 6.82
CA GLU A 258 -17.25 24.84 6.11
C GLU A 258 -17.51 25.92 5.03
N ASP A 259 -17.35 27.21 5.34
CA ASP A 259 -17.46 28.33 4.40
C ASP A 259 -16.46 28.20 3.24
N GLY A 260 -15.24 27.78 3.55
CA GLY A 260 -14.19 27.46 2.56
C GLY A 260 -14.49 26.22 1.71
N GLY A 261 -15.56 25.47 2.00
CA GLY A 261 -16.02 24.34 1.21
C GLY A 261 -15.09 23.11 1.26
N ILE A 262 -14.34 22.92 2.34
CA ILE A 262 -13.36 21.82 2.47
C ILE A 262 -13.94 20.45 2.16
N ARG A 263 -15.18 20.18 2.60
CA ARG A 263 -15.85 18.88 2.35
C ARG A 263 -16.05 18.64 0.86
N VAL A 264 -16.57 19.67 0.18
CA VAL A 264 -16.84 19.60 -1.26
C VAL A 264 -15.55 19.41 -2.04
N ALA A 265 -14.48 20.12 -1.67
CA ALA A 265 -13.17 20.00 -2.31
C ALA A 265 -12.60 18.56 -2.18
N LEU A 266 -12.64 17.98 -0.98
CA LEU A 266 -12.14 16.64 -0.73
C LEU A 266 -12.97 15.57 -1.45
N ILE A 267 -14.30 15.67 -1.44
CA ILE A 267 -15.19 14.74 -2.16
C ILE A 267 -14.92 14.80 -3.67
N LYS A 268 -14.82 16.00 -4.25
CA LYS A 268 -14.52 16.19 -5.68
C LYS A 268 -13.14 15.64 -6.04
N ALA A 269 -12.14 15.80 -5.18
CA ALA A 269 -10.80 15.25 -5.41
C ALA A 269 -10.83 13.73 -5.54
N ILE A 270 -11.53 13.02 -4.64
CA ILE A 270 -11.68 11.56 -4.72
C ILE A 270 -12.45 11.15 -5.99
N SER A 271 -13.56 11.82 -6.30
CA SER A 271 -14.35 11.52 -7.50
C SER A 271 -13.51 11.65 -8.76
N ARG A 272 -12.81 12.78 -8.93
CA ARG A 272 -11.99 13.04 -10.13
C ARG A 272 -10.80 12.09 -10.24
N ALA A 273 -10.13 11.78 -9.12
CA ALA A 273 -9.03 10.82 -9.12
C ALA A 273 -9.51 9.39 -9.46
N THR A 274 -10.71 9.01 -9.00
CA THR A 274 -11.34 7.72 -9.35
C THR A 274 -11.63 7.63 -10.85
N GLU A 275 -12.22 8.66 -11.43
CA GLU A 275 -12.46 8.74 -12.88
C GLU A 275 -11.15 8.59 -13.66
N LYS A 276 -10.11 9.32 -13.25
CA LYS A 276 -8.80 9.25 -13.90
C LYS A 276 -8.17 7.85 -13.78
N SER A 277 -8.30 7.20 -12.63
CA SER A 277 -7.84 5.82 -12.45
C SER A 277 -8.53 4.88 -13.45
N LYS A 278 -9.85 4.98 -13.61
CA LYS A 278 -10.61 4.19 -14.60
C LYS A 278 -10.19 4.44 -16.04
N GLU A 279 -9.86 5.69 -16.40
CA GLU A 279 -9.35 6.02 -17.73
C GLU A 279 -8.01 5.32 -18.03
N ILE A 280 -7.13 5.20 -17.02
CA ILE A 280 -5.80 4.59 -17.16
C ILE A 280 -5.90 3.05 -17.15
N SER A 281 -6.90 2.49 -16.45
CA SER A 281 -7.11 1.04 -16.32
C SER A 281 -7.76 0.40 -17.55
N ARG A 282 -8.22 1.20 -18.51
CA ARG A 282 -8.76 0.75 -19.81
C ARG A 282 -7.66 0.59 -20.84
#